data_f16d6914427a0427f1eb02f5c4892c4b
#
_entry.id   f16d6914427a0427f1eb02f5c4892c4b
#
_cell.length_a   1.000
_cell.length_b   1.000
_cell.length_c   1.000
_cell.angle_alpha   90.00
_cell.angle_beta   90.00
_cell.angle_gamma   90.00
#
_symmetry.space_group_name_H-M   'P 1'
#
loop_
_entity.id
_entity.type
_entity.pdbx_description
1 polymer ?
#
loop_
_entity_poly.entity_id
_entity_poly.type
_entity_poly.pdbx_seq_one_letter_code
_entity_poly.pdbx_strand_id
1 'polypeptide(L)'
;MKIKTVYVCSNCGETSPRWMGRCPSCGSWNTMNEDVVAEAPKPGTATAKQAAAARPEGVTSLTAKRLSEISTTEEKSRILTGISELDRVLGGGIVLGGVVLLSGEPGVGKSTMLLQLCGAISNRHSVLYITGEESVRQVKLRAARLKVPQDNIFLAAENDVDEICGLIEKEKPDLVVIDSIQTMRCMDISSSSGTVSQVKESAARLLAVAKKQEIPMFIVGHVNKDGAIAGPKVMEHIVDTVLYFEGDKMLPYRILRAAKNRYGSTNELGMFDMTGQGLAEIENPSQMLLEGRPLGVSGNCVACTMEGSRPILSEIQALATKTNFPAPRRACSGYDYNRMNLLIAVLEKRAGYFFGNLDVYINIVGGIALRDTACDLSVCLSMVSSLLDRPVSDKLIAIGEVGLGGEVRSVPNLEQRLHEAERIGFERAVIPKHSLNHLNPADYPGMQLVGAAYITDAINALKSDRL
;
A
#
# COMPACT_ATOMS: atom_id res chain seq x y z
N MET A 1 30.92 -24.75 23.03
CA MET A 1 29.64 -24.78 22.29
C MET A 1 29.89 -25.41 20.94
N LYS A 2 29.12 -26.43 20.52
CA LYS A 2 29.23 -26.95 19.17
C LYS A 2 28.38 -26.06 18.26
N ILE A 3 29.03 -25.52 17.23
CA ILE A 3 28.40 -24.68 16.21
C ILE A 3 27.88 -25.60 15.11
N LYS A 4 26.63 -25.45 14.70
CA LYS A 4 26.02 -26.20 13.62
C LYS A 4 25.57 -25.27 12.52
N THR A 5 26.01 -25.52 11.31
CA THR A 5 25.52 -24.81 10.13
C THR A 5 24.13 -25.31 9.76
N VAL A 6 23.19 -24.39 9.55
CA VAL A 6 21.86 -24.64 9.00
C VAL A 6 21.62 -23.70 7.81
N TYR A 7 20.68 -24.08 6.95
CA TYR A 7 20.29 -23.25 5.82
C TYR A 7 18.89 -22.69 6.05
N VAL A 8 18.76 -21.40 5.97
CA VAL A 8 17.50 -20.66 6.24
C VAL A 8 16.99 -20.03 4.96
N CYS A 9 15.71 -20.25 4.66
CA CYS A 9 15.06 -19.64 3.50
C CYS A 9 14.87 -18.13 3.71
N SER A 10 15.44 -17.29 2.87
CA SER A 10 15.28 -15.83 2.92
C SER A 10 13.86 -15.35 2.63
N ASN A 11 13.01 -16.20 2.05
CA ASN A 11 11.63 -15.84 1.71
C ASN A 11 10.60 -16.20 2.81
N CYS A 12 10.78 -17.33 3.53
CA CYS A 12 9.78 -17.78 4.51
C CYS A 12 10.37 -18.15 5.88
N GLY A 13 11.69 -18.11 6.06
CA GLY A 13 12.34 -18.45 7.32
C GLY A 13 12.41 -19.95 7.62
N GLU A 14 12.01 -20.84 6.70
CA GLU A 14 12.15 -22.30 6.88
C GLU A 14 13.60 -22.69 7.03
N THR A 15 13.89 -23.58 8.00
CA THR A 15 15.25 -24.04 8.30
C THR A 15 15.49 -25.47 7.82
N SER A 16 16.65 -25.72 7.22
CA SER A 16 17.06 -27.03 6.77
C SER A 16 18.50 -27.35 7.22
N PRO A 17 18.82 -28.59 7.62
CA PRO A 17 20.18 -28.98 7.96
C PRO A 17 21.11 -29.13 6.73
N ARG A 18 20.54 -29.02 5.51
CA ARG A 18 21.27 -29.13 4.24
C ARG A 18 20.78 -28.06 3.27
N TRP A 19 21.69 -27.58 2.45
CA TRP A 19 21.33 -26.68 1.37
C TRP A 19 20.42 -27.39 0.34
N MET A 20 19.37 -26.70 -0.08
CA MET A 20 18.43 -27.16 -1.10
C MET A 20 18.18 -26.03 -2.09
N GLY A 21 18.22 -26.34 -3.39
CA GLY A 21 17.98 -25.33 -4.44
C GLY A 21 16.55 -24.75 -4.43
N ARG A 22 15.60 -25.50 -3.85
CA ARG A 22 14.20 -25.07 -3.69
C ARG A 22 13.76 -25.24 -2.24
N CYS A 23 13.15 -24.19 -1.67
CA CYS A 23 12.63 -24.26 -0.31
C CYS A 23 11.43 -25.23 -0.23
N PRO A 24 11.42 -26.20 0.72
CA PRO A 24 10.35 -27.18 0.83
C PRO A 24 9.03 -26.57 1.33
N SER A 25 9.09 -25.46 2.05
CA SER A 25 7.92 -24.80 2.63
C SER A 25 7.24 -23.85 1.67
N CYS A 26 7.98 -22.88 1.08
CA CYS A 26 7.39 -21.86 0.20
C CYS A 26 7.62 -22.09 -1.29
N GLY A 27 8.41 -23.12 -1.68
CA GLY A 27 8.66 -23.47 -3.07
C GLY A 27 9.58 -22.52 -3.84
N SER A 28 10.13 -21.48 -3.22
CA SER A 28 11.03 -20.51 -3.86
C SER A 28 12.39 -21.14 -4.17
N TRP A 29 12.97 -20.77 -5.33
CA TRP A 29 14.27 -21.24 -5.77
C TRP A 29 15.39 -20.31 -5.30
N ASN A 30 16.57 -20.90 -4.97
CA ASN A 30 17.80 -20.20 -4.57
C ASN A 30 17.64 -19.24 -3.38
N THR A 31 16.75 -19.58 -2.43
CA THR A 31 16.46 -18.77 -1.24
C THR A 31 17.06 -19.34 0.05
N MET A 32 17.79 -20.46 -0.02
CA MET A 32 18.39 -21.10 1.16
C MET A 32 19.80 -20.55 1.40
N ASN A 33 19.93 -19.67 2.40
CA ASN A 33 21.20 -19.06 2.80
C ASN A 33 21.78 -19.77 4.00
N GLU A 34 23.12 -19.87 4.04
CA GLU A 34 23.84 -20.46 5.16
C GLU A 34 23.72 -19.58 6.41
N ASP A 35 23.35 -20.18 7.54
CA ASP A 35 23.28 -19.51 8.85
C ASP A 35 23.88 -20.43 9.91
N VAL A 36 24.36 -19.84 11.01
CA VAL A 36 25.09 -20.55 12.06
C VAL A 36 24.32 -20.50 13.36
N VAL A 37 23.86 -21.66 13.84
CA VAL A 37 23.09 -21.77 15.09
C VAL A 37 23.92 -22.49 16.15
N ALA A 38 24.01 -21.91 17.36
CA ALA A 38 24.57 -22.57 18.51
C ALA A 38 23.67 -23.73 18.95
N GLU A 39 24.24 -24.92 19.13
CA GLU A 39 23.47 -26.10 19.60
C GLU A 39 23.00 -25.84 21.04
N ALA A 40 21.69 -25.81 21.27
CA ALA A 40 21.13 -25.74 22.60
C ALA A 40 21.63 -26.96 23.44
N PRO A 41 21.96 -26.81 24.71
CA PRO A 41 22.36 -27.94 25.54
C PRO A 41 21.24 -28.99 25.54
N LYS A 42 21.59 -30.24 25.19
CA LYS A 42 20.65 -31.38 25.26
C LYS A 42 20.06 -31.42 26.66
N PRO A 43 18.74 -31.57 26.83
CA PRO A 43 18.16 -31.79 28.15
C PRO A 43 18.75 -33.07 28.71
N GLY A 44 19.60 -32.91 29.70
CA GLY A 44 20.06 -34.06 30.53
C GLY A 44 18.84 -34.68 31.17
N THR A 45 18.86 -36.01 31.29
CA THR A 45 17.85 -36.82 31.97
C THR A 45 17.71 -36.42 33.45
N ALA A 46 17.04 -35.30 33.71
CA ALA A 46 16.56 -34.94 35.04
C ALA A 46 15.15 -35.53 35.19
N THR A 47 15.03 -36.43 36.15
CA THR A 47 13.80 -37.10 36.51
C THR A 47 12.67 -36.10 36.76
N ALA A 48 11.48 -36.41 36.28
CA ALA A 48 10.26 -35.59 36.30
C ALA A 48 9.81 -35.02 37.67
N LYS A 49 10.53 -35.32 38.77
CA LYS A 49 10.28 -34.78 40.10
C LYS A 49 10.97 -33.47 40.44
N GLN A 50 11.96 -33.00 39.66
CA GLN A 50 12.68 -31.74 39.89
C GLN A 50 12.18 -30.59 39.01
N ALA A 51 11.34 -30.86 37.99
CA ALA A 51 10.73 -29.83 37.13
C ALA A 51 9.53 -29.13 37.79
N ALA A 52 9.04 -29.60 38.94
CA ALA A 52 7.91 -28.99 39.65
C ALA A 52 8.30 -27.85 40.63
N ALA A 53 9.60 -27.67 40.90
CA ALA A 53 10.07 -26.75 41.95
C ALA A 53 10.70 -25.43 41.42
N ALA A 54 10.73 -25.18 40.10
CA ALA A 54 11.25 -23.97 39.52
C ALA A 54 10.22 -23.30 38.59
N ARG A 55 9.01 -23.03 39.11
CA ARG A 55 8.16 -22.00 38.53
C ARG A 55 8.55 -20.68 39.17
N PRO A 56 8.94 -19.64 38.39
CA PRO A 56 9.09 -18.29 38.94
C PRO A 56 7.75 -17.89 39.58
N GLU A 57 7.79 -17.42 40.83
CA GLU A 57 6.66 -16.75 41.47
C GLU A 57 6.29 -15.56 40.61
N GLY A 58 5.13 -15.57 39.95
CA GLY A 58 4.65 -14.49 39.06
C GLY A 58 3.89 -14.94 37.83
N VAL A 59 3.68 -16.23 37.60
CA VAL A 59 2.76 -16.68 36.53
C VAL A 59 1.33 -16.38 37.01
N THR A 60 0.79 -15.24 36.58
CA THR A 60 -0.65 -14.97 36.63
C THR A 60 -1.39 -16.20 36.08
N SER A 61 -2.26 -16.80 36.88
CA SER A 61 -3.10 -17.92 36.47
C SER A 61 -3.83 -17.53 35.20
N LEU A 62 -3.66 -18.33 34.14
CA LEU A 62 -4.43 -18.18 32.89
C LEU A 62 -5.92 -18.29 33.25
N THR A 63 -6.62 -17.14 33.31
CA THR A 63 -8.06 -17.08 33.50
C THR A 63 -8.71 -16.80 32.17
N ALA A 64 -9.51 -17.75 31.68
CA ALA A 64 -10.38 -17.53 30.54
C ALA A 64 -11.50 -16.53 30.95
N LYS A 65 -11.69 -15.46 30.18
CA LYS A 65 -12.81 -14.52 30.37
C LYS A 65 -13.87 -14.81 29.31
N ARG A 66 -15.15 -14.65 29.68
CA ARG A 66 -16.22 -14.70 28.67
C ARG A 66 -16.13 -13.50 27.75
N LEU A 67 -16.41 -13.68 26.45
CA LEU A 67 -16.38 -12.61 25.47
C LEU A 67 -17.28 -11.42 25.88
N SER A 68 -18.43 -11.70 26.51
CA SER A 68 -19.37 -10.70 27.03
C SER A 68 -18.86 -9.88 28.22
N GLU A 69 -17.81 -10.37 28.90
CA GLU A 69 -17.19 -9.70 30.05
C GLU A 69 -16.06 -8.76 29.65
N ILE A 70 -15.67 -8.80 28.36
CA ILE A 70 -14.63 -7.94 27.80
C ILE A 70 -15.31 -6.69 27.27
N SER A 71 -15.14 -5.55 27.98
CA SER A 71 -15.67 -4.28 27.53
C SER A 71 -14.83 -3.75 26.36
N THR A 72 -15.43 -3.71 25.19
CA THR A 72 -14.88 -3.00 24.01
C THR A 72 -15.63 -1.68 23.86
N THR A 73 -15.23 -0.65 24.57
CA THR A 73 -15.59 0.72 24.20
C THR A 73 -14.67 1.10 23.04
N GLU A 74 -15.17 1.07 21.80
CA GLU A 74 -14.40 1.35 20.57
C GLU A 74 -13.61 2.66 20.64
N GLU A 75 -14.15 3.70 21.27
CA GLU A 75 -13.48 4.99 21.46
C GLU A 75 -12.23 4.95 22.34
N LYS A 76 -12.09 3.97 23.25
CA LYS A 76 -10.92 3.82 24.13
C LYS A 76 -9.85 2.87 23.57
N SER A 77 -10.13 2.17 22.49
CA SER A 77 -9.26 1.15 21.93
C SER A 77 -8.29 1.65 20.84
N ARG A 78 -8.44 2.90 20.40
CA ARG A 78 -7.64 3.47 19.31
C ARG A 78 -7.09 4.86 19.65
N ILE A 79 -5.87 5.13 19.19
CA ILE A 79 -5.26 6.47 19.20
C ILE A 79 -5.40 7.03 17.78
N LEU A 80 -6.11 8.16 17.65
CA LEU A 80 -6.14 8.92 16.40
C LEU A 80 -4.79 9.57 16.16
N THR A 81 -4.24 9.38 14.96
CA THR A 81 -2.92 9.91 14.61
C THR A 81 -2.96 11.43 14.33
N GLY A 82 -4.13 11.95 13.99
CA GLY A 82 -4.27 13.33 13.49
C GLY A 82 -3.79 13.50 12.05
N ILE A 83 -3.44 12.40 11.38
CA ILE A 83 -3.10 12.32 9.97
C ILE A 83 -4.21 11.47 9.32
N SER A 84 -5.16 12.12 8.63
CA SER A 84 -6.40 11.48 8.18
C SER A 84 -6.17 10.36 7.16
N GLU A 85 -5.19 10.53 6.28
CA GLU A 85 -4.80 9.53 5.29
C GLU A 85 -4.12 8.31 5.96
N LEU A 86 -3.42 8.48 7.09
CA LEU A 86 -2.88 7.38 7.87
C LEU A 86 -3.96 6.67 8.67
N ASP A 87 -4.84 7.42 9.34
CA ASP A 87 -5.96 6.87 10.11
C ASP A 87 -6.89 6.04 9.22
N ARG A 88 -7.15 6.48 7.99
CA ARG A 88 -7.91 5.73 6.98
C ARG A 88 -7.30 4.36 6.73
N VAL A 89 -6.01 4.30 6.42
CA VAL A 89 -5.31 3.03 6.09
C VAL A 89 -5.22 2.11 7.31
N LEU A 90 -5.13 2.67 8.52
CA LEU A 90 -5.16 1.92 9.78
C LEU A 90 -6.57 1.40 10.12
N GLY A 91 -7.62 1.88 9.44
CA GLY A 91 -9.01 1.53 9.72
C GLY A 91 -9.60 2.29 10.91
N GLY A 92 -9.21 3.57 11.08
CA GLY A 92 -9.73 4.48 12.09
C GLY A 92 -8.78 4.74 13.27
N GLY A 93 -7.45 4.61 13.06
CA GLY A 93 -6.43 4.92 14.06
C GLY A 93 -5.65 3.71 14.58
N ILE A 94 -4.70 3.97 15.46
CA ILE A 94 -3.77 2.99 16.03
C ILE A 94 -4.46 2.18 17.13
N VAL A 95 -4.43 0.85 17.04
CA VAL A 95 -5.02 -0.05 18.05
C VAL A 95 -4.03 -0.31 19.17
N LEU A 96 -4.47 -0.25 20.43
CA LEU A 96 -3.65 -0.54 21.60
C LEU A 96 -3.10 -1.97 21.55
N GLY A 97 -1.81 -2.12 21.85
CA GLY A 97 -1.09 -3.38 21.73
C GLY A 97 -0.95 -3.91 20.29
N GLY A 98 -1.38 -3.13 19.28
CA GLY A 98 -1.22 -3.47 17.87
C GLY A 98 0.19 -3.22 17.37
N VAL A 99 0.74 -4.13 16.57
CA VAL A 99 2.06 -3.97 15.94
C VAL A 99 1.90 -3.75 14.45
N VAL A 100 2.39 -2.60 13.98
CA VAL A 100 2.33 -2.13 12.59
C VAL A 100 3.72 -2.20 11.98
N LEU A 101 3.88 -2.95 10.91
CA LEU A 101 5.08 -2.91 10.07
C LEU A 101 4.89 -1.85 8.98
N LEU A 102 5.74 -0.85 8.97
CA LEU A 102 5.84 0.13 7.86
C LEU A 102 7.00 -0.26 6.96
N SER A 103 6.69 -0.73 5.78
CA SER A 103 7.66 -1.23 4.80
C SER A 103 7.72 -0.35 3.55
N GLY A 104 8.81 -0.42 2.81
CA GLY A 104 8.98 0.33 1.56
C GLY A 104 10.44 0.51 1.16
N GLU A 105 10.70 1.01 -0.04
CA GLU A 105 12.05 1.25 -0.54
C GLU A 105 12.81 2.26 0.35
N PRO A 106 14.15 2.17 0.40
CA PRO A 106 14.97 3.19 1.05
C PRO A 106 14.73 4.58 0.42
N GLY A 107 14.58 5.61 1.27
CA GLY A 107 14.36 6.98 0.82
C GLY A 107 12.91 7.35 0.43
N VAL A 108 11.94 6.41 0.51
CA VAL A 108 10.53 6.71 0.18
C VAL A 108 9.85 7.66 1.18
N GLY A 109 10.39 7.79 2.41
CA GLY A 109 9.86 8.71 3.42
C GLY A 109 9.33 8.04 4.71
N LYS A 110 9.63 6.75 4.97
CA LYS A 110 9.15 6.00 6.15
C LYS A 110 9.47 6.70 7.48
N SER A 111 10.74 7.01 7.72
CA SER A 111 11.15 7.68 8.96
C SER A 111 10.62 9.11 9.06
N THR A 112 10.36 9.79 7.92
CA THR A 112 9.68 11.08 7.87
C THR A 112 8.24 10.96 8.35
N MET A 113 7.49 10.00 7.81
CA MET A 113 6.12 9.69 8.21
C MET A 113 6.04 9.41 9.71
N LEU A 114 6.93 8.56 10.24
CA LEU A 114 6.90 8.20 11.65
C LEU A 114 7.27 9.36 12.58
N LEU A 115 8.22 10.21 12.19
CA LEU A 115 8.51 11.42 12.98
C LEU A 115 7.33 12.41 12.96
N GLN A 116 6.64 12.57 11.83
CA GLN A 116 5.44 13.41 11.76
C GLN A 116 4.29 12.81 12.59
N LEU A 117 4.10 11.48 12.54
CA LEU A 117 3.19 10.77 13.43
C LEU A 117 3.51 11.03 14.90
N CYS A 118 4.78 10.84 15.30
CA CYS A 118 5.20 11.13 16.69
C CYS A 118 4.85 12.56 17.10
N GLY A 119 5.10 13.53 16.22
CA GLY A 119 4.76 14.92 16.48
C GLY A 119 3.25 15.19 16.61
N ALA A 120 2.46 14.57 15.76
CA ALA A 120 1.01 14.75 15.74
C ALA A 120 0.35 14.27 17.04
N ILE A 121 0.84 13.15 17.62
CA ILE A 121 0.27 12.59 18.85
C ILE A 121 0.93 13.06 20.14
N SER A 122 2.15 13.62 20.08
CA SER A 122 2.96 13.97 21.27
C SER A 122 2.32 14.99 22.19
N ASN A 123 1.34 15.76 21.73
CA ASN A 123 0.59 16.69 22.57
C ASN A 123 -0.26 16.01 23.66
N ARG A 124 -0.60 14.71 23.47
CA ARG A 124 -1.49 13.95 24.35
C ARG A 124 -0.89 12.62 24.81
N HIS A 125 0.14 12.13 24.11
CA HIS A 125 0.73 10.81 24.31
C HIS A 125 2.25 10.89 24.37
N SER A 126 2.82 10.07 25.22
CA SER A 126 4.28 9.87 25.29
C SER A 126 4.73 8.90 24.20
N VAL A 127 5.79 9.25 23.48
CA VAL A 127 6.32 8.45 22.38
C VAL A 127 7.76 8.07 22.66
N LEU A 128 8.09 6.80 22.54
CA LEU A 128 9.46 6.30 22.58
C LEU A 128 9.92 5.93 21.16
N TYR A 129 10.86 6.70 20.62
CA TYR A 129 11.45 6.45 19.30
C TYR A 129 12.84 5.84 19.47
N ILE A 130 13.02 4.61 18.99
CA ILE A 130 14.26 3.85 19.06
C ILE A 130 14.85 3.78 17.67
N THR A 131 16.08 4.26 17.55
CA THR A 131 16.84 4.25 16.30
C THR A 131 18.02 3.29 16.39
N GLY A 132 18.14 2.39 15.44
CA GLY A 132 19.28 1.50 15.29
C GLY A 132 20.22 1.89 14.15
N GLU A 133 19.84 2.85 13.31
CA GLU A 133 20.60 3.26 12.13
C GLU A 133 21.22 4.65 12.31
N GLU A 134 20.48 5.57 12.89
CA GLU A 134 20.88 6.97 13.02
C GLU A 134 21.18 7.32 14.47
N SER A 135 22.12 8.26 14.68
CA SER A 135 22.33 8.81 16.01
C SER A 135 21.14 9.68 16.45
N VAL A 136 20.93 9.78 17.76
CA VAL A 136 19.91 10.66 18.37
C VAL A 136 20.00 12.09 17.82
N ARG A 137 21.22 12.59 17.56
CA ARG A 137 21.46 13.93 17.00
C ARG A 137 20.90 14.06 15.56
N GLN A 138 21.07 13.03 14.72
CA GLN A 138 20.56 13.04 13.34
C GLN A 138 19.04 13.01 13.32
N VAL A 139 18.42 12.15 14.14
CA VAL A 139 16.96 12.11 14.30
C VAL A 139 16.43 13.47 14.79
N LYS A 140 17.09 14.11 15.79
CA LYS A 140 16.73 15.45 16.28
C LYS A 140 16.82 16.52 15.19
N LEU A 141 17.85 16.52 14.35
CA LEU A 141 17.98 17.47 13.24
C LEU A 141 16.86 17.29 12.22
N ARG A 142 16.47 16.04 11.94
CA ARG A 142 15.33 15.73 11.07
C ARG A 142 14.01 16.20 11.68
N ALA A 143 13.76 15.92 12.97
CA ALA A 143 12.58 16.39 13.70
C ALA A 143 12.47 17.92 13.70
N ALA A 144 13.57 18.64 13.89
CA ALA A 144 13.60 20.10 13.82
C ALA A 144 13.26 20.63 12.42
N ARG A 145 13.78 20.00 11.35
CA ARG A 145 13.41 20.35 9.96
C ARG A 145 11.93 20.15 9.66
N LEU A 146 11.35 19.09 10.23
CA LEU A 146 9.93 18.75 10.09
C LEU A 146 9.02 19.55 11.05
N LYS A 147 9.61 20.42 11.90
CA LYS A 147 8.91 21.20 12.93
C LYS A 147 8.09 20.33 13.89
N VAL A 148 8.59 19.14 14.21
CA VAL A 148 7.95 18.21 15.13
C VAL A 148 8.04 18.74 16.55
N PRO A 149 6.92 18.80 17.35
CA PRO A 149 6.93 19.05 18.77
C PRO A 149 7.85 18.05 19.50
N GLN A 150 8.60 18.48 20.52
CA GLN A 150 9.67 17.67 21.08
C GLN A 150 9.45 17.22 22.53
N ASP A 151 8.47 17.78 23.24
CA ASP A 151 8.37 17.68 24.72
C ASP A 151 8.04 16.25 25.21
N ASN A 152 7.23 15.48 24.47
CA ASN A 152 6.80 14.12 24.85
C ASN A 152 7.38 13.04 23.93
N ILE A 153 8.48 13.33 23.21
CA ILE A 153 9.15 12.35 22.34
C ILE A 153 10.50 12.02 22.96
N PHE A 154 10.64 10.78 23.41
CA PHE A 154 11.85 10.23 23.98
C PHE A 154 12.65 9.49 22.90
N LEU A 155 13.94 9.77 22.75
CA LEU A 155 14.81 9.14 21.75
C LEU A 155 15.84 8.26 22.44
N ALA A 156 15.97 7.02 21.95
CA ALA A 156 17.05 6.11 22.34
C ALA A 156 17.76 5.56 21.10
N ALA A 157 19.08 5.48 21.14
CA ALA A 157 19.89 4.79 20.12
C ALA A 157 20.36 3.47 20.72
N GLU A 158 19.67 2.38 20.37
CA GLU A 158 19.92 1.04 20.90
C GLU A 158 19.54 -0.03 19.86
N ASN A 159 20.30 -1.12 19.86
CA ASN A 159 20.10 -2.24 18.96
C ASN A 159 19.81 -3.57 19.69
N ASP A 160 20.12 -3.65 21.00
CA ASP A 160 19.84 -4.81 21.82
C ASP A 160 18.34 -4.86 22.17
N VAL A 161 17.66 -5.90 21.68
CA VAL A 161 16.21 -6.03 21.85
C VAL A 161 15.81 -6.24 23.30
N ASP A 162 16.66 -6.89 24.12
CA ASP A 162 16.35 -7.13 25.53
C ASP A 162 16.44 -5.83 26.34
N GLU A 163 17.42 -4.98 26.07
CA GLU A 163 17.53 -3.63 26.64
C GLU A 163 16.35 -2.75 26.21
N ILE A 164 15.96 -2.82 24.94
CA ILE A 164 14.79 -2.12 24.40
C ILE A 164 13.51 -2.56 25.12
N CYS A 165 13.29 -3.86 25.28
CA CYS A 165 12.13 -4.39 25.99
C CYS A 165 12.10 -3.92 27.46
N GLY A 166 13.25 -3.94 28.14
CA GLY A 166 13.39 -3.42 29.50
C GLY A 166 13.07 -1.92 29.61
N LEU A 167 13.51 -1.13 28.62
CA LEU A 167 13.20 0.30 28.57
C LEU A 167 11.69 0.54 28.34
N ILE A 168 11.04 -0.20 27.46
CA ILE A 168 9.59 -0.10 27.22
C ILE A 168 8.80 -0.46 28.50
N GLU A 169 9.17 -1.54 29.20
CA GLU A 169 8.51 -1.94 30.46
C GLU A 169 8.69 -0.93 31.59
N LYS A 170 9.83 -0.23 31.62
CA LYS A 170 10.14 0.81 32.61
C LYS A 170 9.41 2.12 32.33
N GLU A 171 9.53 2.64 31.13
CA GLU A 171 9.04 3.99 30.77
C GLU A 171 7.53 3.99 30.42
N LYS A 172 6.97 2.83 29.98
CA LYS A 172 5.55 2.64 29.61
C LYS A 172 5.02 3.74 28.71
N PRO A 173 5.63 3.97 27.54
CA PRO A 173 5.17 4.98 26.60
C PRO A 173 3.80 4.59 25.99
N ASP A 174 3.06 5.58 25.48
CA ASP A 174 1.79 5.34 24.79
C ASP A 174 1.99 4.84 23.35
N LEU A 175 3.17 5.06 22.75
CA LEU A 175 3.56 4.55 21.44
C LEU A 175 5.06 4.28 21.41
N VAL A 176 5.45 3.18 20.75
CA VAL A 176 6.84 2.85 20.44
C VAL A 176 7.08 2.85 18.93
N VAL A 177 8.21 3.40 18.51
CA VAL A 177 8.72 3.33 17.13
C VAL A 177 10.08 2.67 17.12
N ILE A 178 10.27 1.65 16.26
CA ILE A 178 11.55 0.95 16.02
C ILE A 178 12.03 1.24 14.60
N ASP A 179 13.13 1.96 14.44
CA ASP A 179 13.69 2.36 13.15
C ASP A 179 15.18 1.98 13.03
N SER A 180 15.52 0.82 12.42
CA SER A 180 14.71 -0.20 11.76
C SER A 180 14.93 -1.60 12.38
N ILE A 181 14.05 -2.55 12.06
CA ILE A 181 14.14 -3.93 12.57
C ILE A 181 15.41 -4.64 12.10
N GLN A 182 15.94 -4.25 10.94
CA GLN A 182 17.14 -4.89 10.37
C GLN A 182 18.41 -4.65 11.18
N THR A 183 18.43 -3.62 11.99
CA THR A 183 19.58 -3.30 12.85
C THR A 183 19.47 -3.91 14.24
N MET A 184 18.26 -4.35 14.61
CA MET A 184 18.00 -4.96 15.91
C MET A 184 18.66 -6.34 16.03
N ARG A 185 19.05 -6.69 17.25
CA ARG A 185 19.72 -7.97 17.53
C ARG A 185 19.34 -8.51 18.91
N CYS A 186 19.18 -9.81 18.96
CA CYS A 186 19.10 -10.59 20.20
C CYS A 186 20.48 -11.17 20.49
N MET A 187 21.06 -10.84 21.63
CA MET A 187 22.46 -11.19 21.96
C MET A 187 22.70 -12.69 22.14
N ASP A 188 21.67 -13.45 22.43
CA ASP A 188 21.68 -14.91 22.56
C ASP A 188 21.68 -15.67 21.23
N ILE A 189 21.48 -14.95 20.11
CA ILE A 189 21.53 -15.51 18.75
C ILE A 189 22.85 -15.13 18.08
N SER A 190 23.58 -16.11 17.60
CA SER A 190 24.92 -15.94 17.04
C SER A 190 24.95 -15.34 15.62
N SER A 191 23.81 -15.27 14.93
CA SER A 191 23.73 -14.71 13.58
C SER A 191 23.84 -13.18 13.57
N SER A 192 24.28 -12.61 12.45
CA SER A 192 24.44 -11.16 12.29
C SER A 192 23.11 -10.43 12.22
N SER A 193 23.08 -9.14 12.60
CA SER A 193 21.92 -8.27 12.41
C SER A 193 21.44 -8.29 10.96
N GLY A 194 20.11 -8.18 10.74
CA GLY A 194 19.52 -8.21 9.41
C GLY A 194 19.30 -9.61 8.81
N THR A 195 19.80 -10.68 9.45
CA THR A 195 19.47 -12.05 9.04
C THR A 195 18.02 -12.40 9.39
N VAL A 196 17.47 -13.39 8.69
CA VAL A 196 16.08 -13.87 8.93
C VAL A 196 15.87 -14.28 10.39
N SER A 197 16.83 -14.98 10.97
CA SER A 197 16.77 -15.46 12.35
C SER A 197 16.72 -14.30 13.35
N GLN A 198 17.58 -13.30 13.18
CA GLN A 198 17.60 -12.11 14.04
C GLN A 198 16.32 -11.29 13.91
N VAL A 199 15.88 -11.00 12.67
CA VAL A 199 14.67 -10.20 12.42
C VAL A 199 13.43 -10.91 13.01
N LYS A 200 13.32 -12.22 12.83
CA LYS A 200 12.18 -13.01 13.34
C LYS A 200 12.13 -13.00 14.86
N GLU A 201 13.24 -13.25 15.52
CA GLU A 201 13.30 -13.29 16.99
C GLU A 201 13.13 -11.90 17.60
N SER A 202 13.80 -10.89 17.04
CA SER A 202 13.64 -9.49 17.47
C SER A 202 12.17 -9.06 17.38
N ALA A 203 11.50 -9.37 16.26
CA ALA A 203 10.09 -9.06 16.07
C ALA A 203 9.20 -9.83 17.07
N ALA A 204 9.51 -11.10 17.37
CA ALA A 204 8.74 -11.90 18.31
C ALA A 204 8.82 -11.34 19.75
N ARG A 205 10.02 -10.94 20.23
CA ARG A 205 10.20 -10.33 21.55
C ARG A 205 9.50 -8.97 21.66
N LEU A 206 9.68 -8.10 20.66
CA LEU A 206 9.00 -6.80 20.61
C LEU A 206 7.48 -6.95 20.59
N LEU A 207 6.95 -7.90 19.82
CA LEU A 207 5.53 -8.19 19.78
C LEU A 207 5.00 -8.67 21.15
N ALA A 208 5.76 -9.54 21.85
CA ALA A 208 5.40 -10.03 23.17
C ALA A 208 5.26 -8.90 24.19
N VAL A 209 6.19 -7.96 24.20
CA VAL A 209 6.14 -6.77 25.08
C VAL A 209 4.99 -5.85 24.69
N ALA A 210 4.79 -5.55 23.40
CA ALA A 210 3.69 -4.74 22.92
C ALA A 210 2.33 -5.29 23.37
N LYS A 211 2.10 -6.60 23.21
CA LYS A 211 0.87 -7.27 23.61
C LYS A 211 0.69 -7.31 25.14
N LYS A 212 1.76 -7.61 25.90
CA LYS A 212 1.73 -7.71 27.37
C LYS A 212 1.41 -6.35 28.02
N GLN A 213 1.97 -5.28 27.47
CA GLN A 213 1.83 -3.92 28.01
C GLN A 213 0.67 -3.14 27.37
N GLU A 214 -0.01 -3.72 26.36
CA GLU A 214 -1.02 -3.04 25.53
C GLU A 214 -0.51 -1.75 24.85
N ILE A 215 0.81 -1.68 24.57
CA ILE A 215 1.45 -0.53 23.95
C ILE A 215 1.52 -0.77 22.44
N PRO A 216 0.94 0.13 21.60
CA PRO A 216 1.07 0.05 20.16
C PRO A 216 2.52 0.30 19.71
N MET A 217 2.91 -0.37 18.62
CA MET A 217 4.27 -0.29 18.11
C MET A 217 4.30 -0.16 16.59
N PHE A 218 5.08 0.78 16.08
CA PHE A 218 5.48 0.86 14.68
C PHE A 218 6.88 0.32 14.48
N ILE A 219 7.04 -0.58 13.54
CA ILE A 219 8.34 -1.17 13.18
C ILE A 219 8.63 -0.81 11.73
N VAL A 220 9.78 -0.19 11.46
CA VAL A 220 10.26 0.09 10.10
C VAL A 220 10.94 -1.15 9.54
N GLY A 221 10.56 -1.50 8.30
CA GLY A 221 11.21 -2.53 7.50
C GLY A 221 11.65 -2.01 6.14
N HIS A 222 12.83 -2.41 5.66
CA HIS A 222 13.31 -2.08 4.32
C HIS A 222 13.06 -3.23 3.36
N VAL A 223 12.53 -2.93 2.16
CA VAL A 223 12.41 -3.89 1.06
C VAL A 223 13.67 -3.82 0.23
N ASN A 224 14.35 -4.94 0.05
CA ASN A 224 15.45 -5.06 -0.90
C ASN A 224 14.97 -5.72 -2.19
N LYS A 225 15.35 -5.14 -3.34
CA LYS A 225 15.10 -5.72 -4.67
C LYS A 225 15.84 -7.05 -4.89
N ASP A 226 16.93 -7.29 -4.17
CA ASP A 226 17.85 -8.42 -4.40
C ASP A 226 17.69 -9.59 -3.41
N GLY A 227 16.72 -9.55 -2.49
CA GLY A 227 16.41 -10.69 -1.60
C GLY A 227 17.49 -11.10 -0.57
N ALA A 228 18.61 -10.37 -0.47
CA ALA A 228 19.76 -10.76 0.36
C ALA A 228 19.60 -10.41 1.86
N ILE A 229 18.72 -9.47 2.22
CA ILE A 229 18.39 -9.13 3.61
C ILE A 229 16.97 -9.61 3.89
N ALA A 230 16.74 -10.13 5.11
CA ALA A 230 15.41 -10.57 5.55
C ALA A 230 14.39 -9.47 5.31
N GLY A 231 13.59 -9.64 4.26
CA GLY A 231 12.60 -8.68 3.85
C GLY A 231 11.35 -8.70 4.73
N PRO A 232 10.42 -7.77 4.53
CA PRO A 232 9.16 -7.66 5.26
C PRO A 232 8.33 -8.94 5.27
N LYS A 233 8.45 -9.81 4.26
CA LYS A 233 7.69 -11.06 4.14
C LYS A 233 7.79 -11.98 5.37
N VAL A 234 8.95 -12.00 6.02
CA VAL A 234 9.13 -12.81 7.25
C VAL A 234 8.28 -12.26 8.39
N MET A 235 8.12 -10.93 8.45
CA MET A 235 7.36 -10.26 9.50
C MET A 235 5.85 -10.19 9.22
N GLU A 236 5.43 -10.26 7.95
CA GLU A 236 4.01 -10.14 7.56
C GLU A 236 3.10 -11.12 8.30
N HIS A 237 3.61 -12.31 8.62
CA HIS A 237 2.85 -13.31 9.38
C HIS A 237 2.83 -13.04 10.89
N ILE A 238 3.82 -12.31 11.41
CA ILE A 238 4.02 -12.06 12.84
C ILE A 238 3.22 -10.86 13.31
N VAL A 239 3.29 -9.73 12.57
CA VAL A 239 2.65 -8.46 12.94
C VAL A 239 1.15 -8.43 12.64
N ASP A 240 0.43 -7.48 13.24
CA ASP A 240 -1.02 -7.33 13.07
C ASP A 240 -1.39 -6.57 11.80
N THR A 241 -0.62 -5.55 11.47
CA THR A 241 -0.84 -4.67 10.30
C THR A 241 0.46 -4.54 9.51
N VAL A 242 0.38 -4.60 8.19
CA VAL A 242 1.49 -4.38 7.25
C VAL A 242 1.11 -3.27 6.31
N LEU A 243 1.85 -2.19 6.36
CA LEU A 243 1.71 -1.04 5.48
C LEU A 243 2.91 -0.97 4.52
N TYR A 244 2.63 -0.86 3.24
CA TYR A 244 3.63 -0.57 2.22
C TYR A 244 3.58 0.90 1.85
N PHE A 245 4.72 1.57 1.99
CA PHE A 245 4.92 2.93 1.55
C PHE A 245 5.62 2.90 0.19
N GLU A 246 4.86 3.24 -0.85
CA GLU A 246 5.27 3.17 -2.25
C GLU A 246 5.45 4.58 -2.82
N GLY A 247 6.38 4.72 -3.75
CA GLY A 247 6.56 5.98 -4.46
C GLY A 247 7.69 5.87 -5.47
N ASP A 248 7.46 6.38 -6.66
CA ASP A 248 8.50 6.58 -7.64
C ASP A 248 9.27 7.87 -7.32
N LYS A 249 10.57 7.88 -7.55
CA LYS A 249 11.42 9.09 -7.40
C LYS A 249 11.01 10.21 -8.37
N MET A 250 10.37 9.83 -9.47
CA MET A 250 9.90 10.75 -10.52
C MET A 250 8.53 11.37 -10.19
N LEU A 251 7.80 10.80 -9.20
CA LEU A 251 6.48 11.29 -8.82
C LEU A 251 6.56 12.08 -7.50
N PRO A 252 5.86 13.22 -7.39
CA PRO A 252 5.85 14.02 -6.17
C PRO A 252 5.12 13.33 -5.03
N TYR A 253 4.13 12.50 -5.32
CA TYR A 253 3.33 11.85 -4.29
C TYR A 253 3.84 10.45 -3.90
N ARG A 254 3.36 10.01 -2.74
CA ARG A 254 3.61 8.70 -2.14
C ARG A 254 2.27 8.06 -1.80
N ILE A 255 2.21 6.73 -1.93
CA ILE A 255 1.01 5.95 -1.64
C ILE A 255 1.32 5.03 -0.45
N LEU A 256 0.45 5.04 0.54
CA LEU A 256 0.46 4.14 1.68
C LEU A 256 -0.64 3.10 1.50
N ARG A 257 -0.29 1.81 1.40
CA ARG A 257 -1.24 0.70 1.22
C ARG A 257 -1.19 -0.26 2.40
N ALA A 258 -2.35 -0.74 2.82
CA ALA A 258 -2.43 -1.86 3.73
C ALA A 258 -2.35 -3.18 2.95
N ALA A 259 -1.28 -3.96 3.14
CA ALA A 259 -1.17 -5.32 2.61
C ALA A 259 -1.79 -6.35 3.56
N LYS A 260 -1.81 -6.04 4.86
CA LYS A 260 -2.47 -6.81 5.91
C LYS A 260 -3.00 -5.85 6.97
N ASN A 261 -4.23 -6.05 7.42
CA ASN A 261 -4.78 -5.32 8.55
C ASN A 261 -5.79 -6.20 9.30
N ARG A 262 -5.47 -6.59 10.55
CA ARG A 262 -6.38 -7.37 11.39
C ARG A 262 -7.51 -6.54 11.99
N TYR A 263 -7.36 -5.22 11.95
CA TYR A 263 -8.24 -4.27 12.62
C TYR A 263 -9.05 -3.38 11.67
N GLY A 264 -8.89 -3.60 10.35
CA GLY A 264 -9.57 -2.82 9.32
C GLY A 264 -9.45 -3.44 7.94
N SER A 265 -9.97 -2.73 6.94
CA SER A 265 -9.88 -3.13 5.54
C SER A 265 -8.44 -3.05 5.03
N THR A 266 -8.05 -3.99 4.15
CA THR A 266 -6.81 -3.90 3.36
C THR A 266 -6.99 -3.14 2.05
N ASN A 267 -8.21 -2.72 1.75
CA ASN A 267 -8.53 -2.01 0.51
C ASN A 267 -8.32 -0.50 0.59
N GLU A 268 -7.97 0.03 1.78
CA GLU A 268 -7.75 1.46 1.95
C GLU A 268 -6.34 1.87 1.52
N LEU A 269 -6.24 3.08 0.97
CA LEU A 269 -4.97 3.72 0.68
C LEU A 269 -4.93 5.16 1.19
N GLY A 270 -3.73 5.61 1.54
CA GLY A 270 -3.41 7.00 1.88
C GLY A 270 -2.50 7.60 0.82
N MET A 271 -2.72 8.86 0.47
CA MET A 271 -1.90 9.60 -0.48
C MET A 271 -1.25 10.81 0.16
N PHE A 272 0.05 10.96 -0.09
CA PHE A 272 0.87 12.01 0.49
C PHE A 272 1.72 12.69 -0.58
N ASP A 273 1.84 14.00 -0.51
CA ASP A 273 2.81 14.77 -1.29
C ASP A 273 4.13 14.89 -0.52
N MET A 274 5.25 14.78 -1.22
CA MET A 274 6.59 14.91 -0.64
C MET A 274 7.07 16.35 -0.80
N THR A 275 6.90 17.13 0.25
CA THR A 275 7.31 18.54 0.28
C THR A 275 8.68 18.75 0.92
N GLY A 276 9.23 19.95 0.80
CA GLY A 276 10.45 20.34 1.53
C GLY A 276 10.31 20.32 3.06
N GLN A 277 9.07 20.36 3.58
CA GLN A 277 8.76 20.32 5.01
C GLN A 277 8.30 18.94 5.49
N GLY A 278 8.33 17.91 4.64
CA GLY A 278 7.91 16.56 4.94
C GLY A 278 6.76 16.09 4.05
N LEU A 279 5.97 15.15 4.57
CA LEU A 279 4.80 14.60 3.89
C LEU A 279 3.56 15.44 4.22
N ALA A 280 2.85 15.84 3.20
CA ALA A 280 1.55 16.51 3.29
C ALA A 280 0.46 15.57 2.80
N GLU A 281 -0.70 15.56 3.44
CA GLU A 281 -1.84 14.74 3.03
C GLU A 281 -2.44 15.27 1.72
N ILE A 282 -2.82 14.37 0.81
CA ILE A 282 -3.55 14.71 -0.40
C ILE A 282 -5.02 14.39 -0.19
N GLU A 283 -5.78 15.39 0.22
CA GLU A 283 -7.22 15.24 0.49
C GLU A 283 -8.01 14.90 -0.78
N ASN A 284 -7.60 15.47 -1.92
CA ASN A 284 -8.27 15.31 -3.21
C ASN A 284 -7.33 14.83 -4.33
N PRO A 285 -7.02 13.53 -4.43
CA PRO A 285 -6.16 12.97 -5.47
C PRO A 285 -6.67 13.22 -6.88
N SER A 286 -8.00 13.11 -7.09
CA SER A 286 -8.61 13.34 -8.41
C SER A 286 -8.37 14.75 -8.91
N GLN A 287 -8.51 15.74 -8.06
CA GLN A 287 -8.25 17.14 -8.42
C GLN A 287 -6.77 17.36 -8.75
N MET A 288 -5.86 16.86 -7.91
CA MET A 288 -4.42 16.95 -8.12
C MET A 288 -3.98 16.33 -9.47
N LEU A 289 -4.52 15.13 -9.79
CA LEU A 289 -4.14 14.41 -11.02
C LEU A 289 -4.72 15.02 -12.28
N LEU A 290 -5.80 15.80 -12.18
CA LEU A 290 -6.44 16.50 -13.29
C LEU A 290 -5.99 17.97 -13.40
N GLU A 291 -5.18 18.45 -12.46
CA GLU A 291 -4.66 19.80 -12.48
C GLU A 291 -3.74 20.04 -13.70
N GLY A 292 -3.98 21.13 -14.41
CA GLY A 292 -3.19 21.49 -15.59
C GLY A 292 -3.45 20.64 -16.84
N ARG A 293 -4.50 19.78 -16.87
CA ARG A 293 -4.85 19.03 -18.08
C ARG A 293 -5.18 19.98 -19.24
N PRO A 294 -4.71 19.69 -20.47
CA PRO A 294 -5.06 20.48 -21.62
C PRO A 294 -6.54 20.26 -21.99
N LEU A 295 -7.27 21.35 -22.21
CA LEU A 295 -8.67 21.33 -22.61
C LEU A 295 -8.80 21.42 -24.13
N GLY A 296 -9.83 20.76 -24.69
CA GLY A 296 -10.13 20.81 -26.12
C GLY A 296 -9.09 20.13 -27.01
N VAL A 297 -8.27 19.22 -26.48
CA VAL A 297 -7.24 18.48 -27.22
C VAL A 297 -7.72 17.07 -27.53
N SER A 298 -7.53 16.62 -28.77
CA SER A 298 -7.84 15.26 -29.20
C SER A 298 -6.93 14.24 -28.52
N GLY A 299 -7.44 13.02 -28.29
CA GLY A 299 -6.72 11.94 -27.67
C GLY A 299 -6.83 11.89 -26.14
N ASN A 300 -7.46 12.88 -25.51
CA ASN A 300 -7.61 12.93 -24.06
C ASN A 300 -9.00 12.47 -23.62
N CYS A 301 -9.04 11.64 -22.58
CA CYS A 301 -10.28 11.23 -21.91
C CYS A 301 -9.98 11.01 -20.41
N VAL A 302 -10.97 11.23 -19.55
CA VAL A 302 -10.82 10.95 -18.12
C VAL A 302 -11.46 9.62 -17.78
N ALA A 303 -10.73 8.79 -17.00
CA ALA A 303 -11.20 7.55 -16.43
C ALA A 303 -11.36 7.68 -14.92
N CYS A 304 -12.19 6.81 -14.35
CA CYS A 304 -12.28 6.61 -12.91
C CYS A 304 -11.85 5.19 -12.56
N THR A 305 -10.73 5.05 -11.85
CA THR A 305 -10.28 3.78 -11.27
C THR A 305 -10.67 3.69 -9.80
N MET A 306 -10.87 2.47 -9.29
CA MET A 306 -10.99 2.24 -7.85
C MET A 306 -9.64 1.81 -7.30
N GLU A 307 -9.13 2.60 -6.39
CA GLU A 307 -7.97 2.24 -5.60
C GLU A 307 -8.43 1.95 -4.16
N GLY A 308 -8.65 0.64 -3.91
CA GLY A 308 -9.32 0.21 -2.69
C GLY A 308 -10.80 0.60 -2.68
N SER A 309 -11.22 1.36 -1.68
CA SER A 309 -12.57 1.93 -1.59
C SER A 309 -12.69 3.32 -2.24
N ARG A 310 -11.57 3.91 -2.68
CA ARG A 310 -11.51 5.30 -3.14
C ARG A 310 -11.57 5.39 -4.67
N PRO A 311 -12.55 6.08 -5.25
CA PRO A 311 -12.54 6.42 -6.66
C PRO A 311 -11.48 7.50 -6.91
N ILE A 312 -10.67 7.32 -7.96
CA ILE A 312 -9.63 8.26 -8.37
C ILE A 312 -9.81 8.53 -9.86
N LEU A 313 -9.92 9.81 -10.21
CA LEU A 313 -9.97 10.25 -11.60
C LEU A 313 -8.56 10.46 -12.12
N SER A 314 -8.30 9.98 -13.34
CA SER A 314 -7.02 10.13 -14.00
C SER A 314 -7.20 10.40 -15.48
N GLU A 315 -6.34 11.26 -16.04
CA GLU A 315 -6.32 11.56 -17.46
C GLU A 315 -5.63 10.46 -18.25
N ILE A 316 -6.28 10.00 -19.30
CA ILE A 316 -5.73 9.11 -20.32
C ILE A 316 -5.39 9.95 -21.55
N GLN A 317 -4.15 9.86 -22.00
CA GLN A 317 -3.69 10.46 -23.23
C GLN A 317 -3.37 9.36 -24.24
N ALA A 318 -4.04 9.37 -25.38
CA ALA A 318 -3.77 8.48 -26.50
C ALA A 318 -3.25 9.27 -27.69
N LEU A 319 -2.25 8.73 -28.37
CA LEU A 319 -1.74 9.26 -29.64
C LEU A 319 -1.74 8.16 -30.69
N ALA A 320 -2.51 8.35 -31.74
CA ALA A 320 -2.52 7.51 -32.93
C ALA A 320 -1.94 8.27 -34.11
N THR A 321 -0.85 7.80 -34.69
CA THR A 321 -0.16 8.47 -35.80
C THR A 321 0.26 7.49 -36.85
N LYS A 322 0.42 7.92 -38.11
CA LYS A 322 0.86 7.04 -39.20
C LYS A 322 2.23 6.46 -38.89
N THR A 323 2.35 5.14 -39.03
CA THR A 323 3.65 4.47 -38.84
C THR A 323 4.55 4.71 -40.05
N ASN A 324 5.85 4.93 -39.78
CA ASN A 324 6.91 4.92 -40.78
C ASN A 324 7.71 3.61 -40.77
N PHE A 325 7.26 2.61 -39.99
CA PHE A 325 7.92 1.33 -39.81
C PHE A 325 7.14 0.20 -40.51
N PRO A 326 7.80 -0.92 -40.88
CA PRO A 326 7.13 -2.08 -41.44
C PRO A 326 6.06 -2.69 -40.53
N ALA A 327 6.21 -2.55 -39.21
CA ALA A 327 5.22 -2.96 -38.21
C ALA A 327 4.88 -1.77 -37.30
N PRO A 328 3.58 -1.52 -37.03
CA PRO A 328 3.13 -0.45 -36.16
C PRO A 328 3.65 -0.63 -34.72
N ARG A 329 4.07 0.45 -34.10
CA ARG A 329 4.50 0.47 -32.71
C ARG A 329 3.31 0.58 -31.77
N ARG A 330 3.39 -0.12 -30.67
CA ARG A 330 2.43 -0.07 -29.59
C ARG A 330 3.19 0.20 -28.28
N ALA A 331 2.81 1.20 -27.52
CA ALA A 331 3.43 1.49 -26.25
C ALA A 331 2.41 2.02 -25.24
N CYS A 332 2.54 1.58 -23.98
CA CYS A 332 1.71 2.02 -22.87
C CYS A 332 2.57 2.42 -21.67
N SER A 333 2.18 3.52 -21.03
CA SER A 333 2.64 3.90 -19.71
C SER A 333 1.43 4.00 -18.78
N GLY A 334 1.42 3.22 -17.69
CA GLY A 334 0.31 3.21 -16.74
C GLY A 334 -0.92 2.38 -17.14
N TYR A 335 -0.90 1.67 -18.28
CA TYR A 335 -1.96 0.77 -18.72
C TYR A 335 -1.38 -0.56 -19.25
N ASP A 336 -2.18 -1.65 -19.19
CA ASP A 336 -1.72 -2.96 -19.64
C ASP A 336 -1.60 -3.04 -21.18
N TYR A 337 -0.44 -3.45 -21.65
CA TYR A 337 -0.13 -3.55 -23.08
C TYR A 337 -1.03 -4.55 -23.81
N ASN A 338 -1.30 -5.71 -23.21
CA ASN A 338 -2.12 -6.75 -23.84
C ASN A 338 -3.57 -6.30 -23.90
N ARG A 339 -4.07 -5.62 -22.84
CA ARG A 339 -5.41 -5.05 -22.81
C ARG A 339 -5.61 -3.99 -23.87
N MET A 340 -4.62 -3.07 -24.07
CA MET A 340 -4.66 -2.10 -25.17
C MET A 340 -4.82 -2.77 -26.53
N ASN A 341 -4.04 -3.82 -26.81
CA ASN A 341 -4.11 -4.55 -28.09
C ASN A 341 -5.47 -5.23 -28.30
N LEU A 342 -6.07 -5.77 -27.23
CA LEU A 342 -7.44 -6.30 -27.28
C LEU A 342 -8.45 -5.22 -27.64
N LEU A 343 -8.37 -4.04 -27.00
CA LEU A 343 -9.26 -2.92 -27.28
C LEU A 343 -9.08 -2.39 -28.71
N ILE A 344 -7.86 -2.31 -29.23
CA ILE A 344 -7.61 -1.97 -30.64
C ILE A 344 -8.32 -2.95 -31.57
N ALA A 345 -8.20 -4.26 -31.34
CA ALA A 345 -8.87 -5.28 -32.16
C ALA A 345 -10.41 -5.15 -32.10
N VAL A 346 -10.97 -4.80 -30.94
CA VAL A 346 -12.40 -4.51 -30.78
C VAL A 346 -12.81 -3.29 -31.58
N LEU A 347 -12.06 -2.18 -31.49
CA LEU A 347 -12.34 -0.96 -32.23
C LEU A 347 -12.28 -1.18 -33.76
N GLU A 348 -11.32 -1.96 -34.24
CA GLU A 348 -11.24 -2.32 -35.66
C GLU A 348 -12.42 -3.19 -36.11
N LYS A 349 -12.67 -4.29 -35.40
CA LYS A 349 -13.64 -5.30 -35.85
C LYS A 349 -15.08 -4.91 -35.58
N ARG A 350 -15.37 -4.19 -34.48
CA ARG A 350 -16.74 -3.92 -34.02
C ARG A 350 -17.18 -2.46 -34.24
N ALA A 351 -16.23 -1.52 -34.19
CA ALA A 351 -16.55 -0.10 -34.40
C ALA A 351 -16.09 0.47 -35.75
N GLY A 352 -15.31 -0.31 -36.53
CA GLY A 352 -14.86 0.07 -37.88
C GLY A 352 -13.75 1.12 -37.90
N TYR A 353 -13.00 1.31 -36.81
CA TYR A 353 -11.86 2.22 -36.73
C TYR A 353 -10.56 1.44 -36.92
N PHE A 354 -9.85 1.73 -38.01
CA PHE A 354 -8.67 0.97 -38.40
C PHE A 354 -7.39 1.55 -37.82
N PHE A 355 -6.65 0.73 -37.06
CA PHE A 355 -5.36 1.06 -36.43
C PHE A 355 -4.18 0.24 -37.00
N GLY A 356 -4.42 -0.62 -37.98
CA GLY A 356 -3.42 -1.56 -38.49
C GLY A 356 -2.18 -0.94 -39.10
N ASN A 357 -2.24 0.33 -39.54
CA ASN A 357 -1.10 1.09 -40.08
C ASN A 357 -0.74 2.31 -39.22
N LEU A 358 -1.15 2.33 -37.96
CA LEU A 358 -0.91 3.44 -37.03
C LEU A 358 -0.05 2.99 -35.86
N ASP A 359 0.92 3.80 -35.47
CA ASP A 359 1.54 3.72 -34.16
C ASP A 359 0.53 4.21 -33.11
N VAL A 360 0.42 3.49 -32.00
CA VAL A 360 -0.50 3.88 -30.90
C VAL A 360 0.29 3.94 -29.58
N TYR A 361 0.18 5.09 -28.94
CA TYR A 361 0.78 5.35 -27.65
C TYR A 361 -0.32 5.70 -26.65
N ILE A 362 -0.25 5.12 -25.43
CA ILE A 362 -1.12 5.46 -24.31
C ILE A 362 -0.25 5.87 -23.14
N ASN A 363 -0.59 7.01 -22.53
CA ASN A 363 0.03 7.50 -21.32
C ASN A 363 -1.04 7.85 -20.29
N ILE A 364 -0.88 7.34 -19.09
CA ILE A 364 -1.72 7.72 -17.95
C ILE A 364 -0.98 8.81 -17.19
N VAL A 365 -1.61 9.98 -17.11
CA VAL A 365 -1.02 11.16 -16.46
C VAL A 365 -0.95 10.94 -14.95
N GLY A 366 0.12 11.42 -14.33
CA GLY A 366 0.34 11.26 -12.90
C GLY A 366 0.95 9.92 -12.47
N GLY A 367 1.24 8.98 -13.42
CA GLY A 367 1.96 7.72 -13.13
C GLY A 367 1.17 6.69 -12.34
N ILE A 368 -0.15 6.85 -12.21
CA ILE A 368 -1.04 5.81 -11.66
C ILE A 368 -1.19 4.70 -12.70
N ALA A 369 -1.12 3.45 -12.25
CA ALA A 369 -1.39 2.30 -13.11
C ALA A 369 -2.89 1.98 -13.11
N LEU A 370 -3.56 2.14 -14.24
CA LEU A 370 -4.96 1.74 -14.41
C LEU A 370 -5.04 0.23 -14.65
N ARG A 371 -5.37 -0.51 -13.60
CA ARG A 371 -5.56 -1.97 -13.65
C ARG A 371 -7.02 -2.38 -13.70
N ASP A 372 -7.91 -1.41 -13.54
CA ASP A 372 -9.35 -1.57 -13.47
C ASP A 372 -9.96 -1.57 -14.87
N THR A 373 -10.68 -2.64 -15.23
CA THR A 373 -11.37 -2.76 -16.52
C THR A 373 -12.46 -1.71 -16.74
N ALA A 374 -12.92 -1.05 -15.67
CA ALA A 374 -13.84 0.09 -15.77
C ALA A 374 -13.28 1.26 -16.61
N CYS A 375 -11.95 1.32 -16.78
CA CYS A 375 -11.27 2.34 -17.57
C CYS A 375 -11.22 2.04 -19.08
N ASP A 376 -11.61 0.83 -19.52
CA ASP A 376 -11.53 0.41 -20.93
C ASP A 376 -12.29 1.36 -21.86
N LEU A 377 -13.48 1.78 -21.45
CA LEU A 377 -14.30 2.68 -22.26
C LEU A 377 -13.62 4.02 -22.49
N SER A 378 -13.03 4.61 -21.45
CA SER A 378 -12.24 5.85 -21.56
C SER A 378 -11.02 5.68 -22.45
N VAL A 379 -10.31 4.54 -22.37
CA VAL A 379 -9.17 4.19 -23.23
C VAL A 379 -9.60 4.09 -24.69
N CYS A 380 -10.72 3.43 -24.96
CA CYS A 380 -11.29 3.36 -26.32
C CYS A 380 -11.64 4.74 -26.86
N LEU A 381 -12.30 5.57 -26.05
CA LEU A 381 -12.68 6.94 -26.49
C LEU A 381 -11.46 7.82 -26.72
N SER A 382 -10.43 7.74 -25.91
CA SER A 382 -9.17 8.49 -26.13
C SER A 382 -8.47 8.07 -27.42
N MET A 383 -8.40 6.76 -27.72
CA MET A 383 -7.82 6.26 -28.99
C MET A 383 -8.61 6.73 -30.21
N VAL A 384 -9.96 6.64 -30.16
CA VAL A 384 -10.82 7.07 -31.27
C VAL A 384 -10.77 8.59 -31.43
N SER A 385 -10.73 9.35 -30.33
CA SER A 385 -10.56 10.79 -30.31
C SER A 385 -9.27 11.22 -31.04
N SER A 386 -8.14 10.57 -30.72
CA SER A 386 -6.87 10.80 -31.37
C SER A 386 -6.89 10.43 -32.86
N LEU A 387 -7.49 9.28 -33.21
CA LEU A 387 -7.61 8.82 -34.60
C LEU A 387 -8.41 9.80 -35.48
N LEU A 388 -9.49 10.37 -34.95
CA LEU A 388 -10.37 11.27 -35.66
C LEU A 388 -9.95 12.75 -35.56
N ASP A 389 -8.92 13.04 -34.77
CA ASP A 389 -8.51 14.38 -34.37
C ASP A 389 -9.69 15.24 -33.87
N ARG A 390 -10.49 14.64 -32.97
CA ARG A 390 -11.68 15.26 -32.38
C ARG A 390 -11.63 15.14 -30.86
N PRO A 391 -11.61 16.27 -30.13
CA PRO A 391 -11.61 16.25 -28.68
C PRO A 391 -12.82 15.51 -28.09
N VAL A 392 -12.61 14.79 -27.00
CA VAL A 392 -13.68 14.42 -26.07
C VAL A 392 -14.03 15.65 -25.25
N SER A 393 -15.31 15.85 -24.94
CA SER A 393 -15.71 16.98 -24.09
C SER A 393 -14.99 16.95 -22.74
N ASP A 394 -14.48 18.11 -22.31
CA ASP A 394 -13.75 18.25 -21.03
C ASP A 394 -14.63 17.97 -19.80
N LYS A 395 -15.93 17.98 -20.00
CA LYS A 395 -16.94 17.69 -18.97
C LYS A 395 -17.51 16.26 -19.05
N LEU A 396 -16.96 15.42 -19.93
CA LEU A 396 -17.39 14.04 -20.11
C LEU A 396 -16.42 13.08 -19.45
N ILE A 397 -16.98 12.10 -18.73
CA ILE A 397 -16.28 10.92 -18.25
C ILE A 397 -16.91 9.66 -18.87
N ALA A 398 -16.09 8.63 -19.10
CA ALA A 398 -16.58 7.36 -19.58
C ALA A 398 -16.16 6.23 -18.59
N ILE A 399 -17.11 5.36 -18.25
CA ILE A 399 -16.90 4.29 -17.27
C ILE A 399 -17.56 3.02 -17.79
N GLY A 400 -16.77 1.96 -18.00
CA GLY A 400 -17.30 0.68 -18.45
C GLY A 400 -16.22 -0.28 -18.93
N GLU A 401 -16.41 -1.57 -18.71
CA GLU A 401 -15.59 -2.61 -19.28
C GLU A 401 -16.02 -2.88 -20.72
N VAL A 402 -15.07 -3.06 -21.63
CA VAL A 402 -15.35 -3.36 -23.04
C VAL A 402 -15.04 -4.83 -23.33
N GLY A 403 -16.07 -5.60 -23.70
CA GLY A 403 -15.93 -7.01 -24.09
C GLY A 403 -15.50 -7.18 -25.54
N LEU A 404 -15.06 -8.40 -25.91
CA LEU A 404 -14.59 -8.72 -27.26
C LEU A 404 -15.68 -8.63 -28.35
N GLY A 405 -16.95 -8.70 -27.96
CA GLY A 405 -18.10 -8.45 -28.85
C GLY A 405 -18.33 -6.96 -29.11
N GLY A 406 -17.65 -6.07 -28.42
CA GLY A 406 -17.85 -4.62 -28.44
C GLY A 406 -18.94 -4.15 -27.47
N GLU A 407 -19.48 -5.07 -26.65
CA GLU A 407 -20.46 -4.74 -25.61
C GLU A 407 -19.80 -3.96 -24.46
N VAL A 408 -20.55 -3.02 -23.88
CA VAL A 408 -20.15 -2.27 -22.69
C VAL A 408 -20.80 -2.91 -21.47
N ARG A 409 -19.97 -3.44 -20.58
CA ARG A 409 -20.37 -4.20 -19.40
C ARG A 409 -20.38 -3.36 -18.12
N SER A 410 -21.25 -3.74 -17.20
CA SER A 410 -21.33 -3.15 -15.87
C SER A 410 -20.06 -3.37 -15.08
N VAL A 411 -19.72 -2.40 -14.24
CA VAL A 411 -18.51 -2.38 -13.41
C VAL A 411 -18.90 -2.22 -11.93
N PRO A 412 -18.08 -2.71 -11.01
CA PRO A 412 -18.33 -2.55 -9.59
C PRO A 412 -18.21 -1.08 -9.16
N ASN A 413 -18.90 -0.73 -8.09
CA ASN A 413 -18.85 0.59 -7.44
C ASN A 413 -19.15 1.77 -8.38
N LEU A 414 -20.04 1.57 -9.36
CA LEU A 414 -20.35 2.61 -10.35
C LEU A 414 -20.90 3.89 -9.70
N GLU A 415 -21.76 3.77 -8.69
CA GLU A 415 -22.31 4.93 -7.96
C GLU A 415 -21.20 5.78 -7.32
N GLN A 416 -20.24 5.17 -6.65
CA GLN A 416 -19.12 5.89 -6.03
C GLN A 416 -18.27 6.62 -7.09
N ARG A 417 -18.06 6.00 -8.25
CA ARG A 417 -17.33 6.61 -9.37
C ARG A 417 -18.06 7.83 -9.93
N LEU A 418 -19.39 7.73 -10.07
CA LEU A 418 -20.21 8.82 -10.56
C LEU A 418 -20.27 9.98 -9.57
N HIS A 419 -20.44 9.72 -8.28
CA HIS A 419 -20.38 10.77 -7.24
C HIS A 419 -19.04 11.51 -7.23
N GLU A 420 -17.93 10.78 -7.37
CA GLU A 420 -16.61 11.42 -7.47
C GLU A 420 -16.48 12.27 -8.72
N ALA A 421 -16.95 11.77 -9.87
CA ALA A 421 -16.90 12.50 -11.12
C ALA A 421 -17.77 13.79 -11.04
N GLU A 422 -18.97 13.70 -10.48
CA GLU A 422 -19.84 14.86 -10.27
C GLU A 422 -19.19 15.88 -9.30
N ARG A 423 -18.62 15.39 -8.19
CA ARG A 423 -17.91 16.23 -7.21
C ARG A 423 -16.76 17.01 -7.82
N ILE A 424 -16.05 16.44 -8.79
CA ILE A 424 -14.96 17.09 -9.53
C ILE A 424 -15.48 18.05 -10.62
N GLY A 425 -16.76 17.96 -10.96
CA GLY A 425 -17.42 18.88 -11.91
C GLY A 425 -17.57 18.33 -13.32
N PHE A 426 -17.63 17.00 -13.48
CA PHE A 426 -18.06 16.38 -14.73
C PHE A 426 -19.61 16.48 -14.84
N GLU A 427 -20.06 16.86 -16.02
CA GLU A 427 -21.47 17.13 -16.29
C GLU A 427 -22.14 16.02 -17.11
N ARG A 428 -21.33 15.06 -17.63
CA ARG A 428 -21.81 13.97 -18.46
C ARG A 428 -21.02 12.70 -18.21
N ALA A 429 -21.71 11.58 -18.01
CA ALA A 429 -21.10 10.27 -17.85
C ALA A 429 -21.65 9.28 -18.88
N VAL A 430 -20.75 8.67 -19.67
CA VAL A 430 -21.07 7.54 -20.55
C VAL A 430 -20.83 6.26 -19.77
N ILE A 431 -21.91 5.49 -19.55
CA ILE A 431 -21.90 4.31 -18.68
C ILE A 431 -22.59 3.12 -19.36
N PRO A 432 -22.43 1.88 -18.85
CA PRO A 432 -23.14 0.72 -19.39
C PRO A 432 -24.64 0.92 -19.37
N LYS A 433 -25.33 0.70 -20.49
CA LYS A 433 -26.78 0.90 -20.60
C LYS A 433 -27.58 0.10 -19.58
N HIS A 434 -27.15 -1.12 -19.28
CA HIS A 434 -27.82 -1.97 -18.30
C HIS A 434 -27.77 -1.37 -16.88
N SER A 435 -26.71 -0.64 -16.54
CA SER A 435 -26.54 -0.03 -15.22
C SER A 435 -27.52 1.12 -14.96
N LEU A 436 -28.05 1.78 -16.01
CA LEU A 436 -29.07 2.84 -15.86
C LEU A 436 -30.33 2.36 -15.14
N ASN A 437 -30.68 1.08 -15.26
CA ASN A 437 -31.88 0.52 -14.63
C ASN A 437 -31.76 0.42 -13.09
N HIS A 438 -30.52 0.54 -12.56
CA HIS A 438 -30.21 0.42 -11.14
C HIS A 438 -29.79 1.75 -10.50
N LEU A 439 -29.69 2.80 -11.30
CA LEU A 439 -29.32 4.15 -10.84
C LEU A 439 -30.57 5.04 -10.82
N ASN A 440 -30.67 5.89 -9.80
CA ASN A 440 -31.65 6.94 -9.77
C ASN A 440 -31.02 8.25 -10.29
N PRO A 441 -31.45 8.81 -11.44
CA PRO A 441 -30.87 10.03 -11.99
C PRO A 441 -30.97 11.25 -11.04
N ALA A 442 -31.93 11.23 -10.10
CA ALA A 442 -32.07 12.30 -9.11
C ALA A 442 -30.89 12.39 -8.12
N ASP A 443 -30.11 11.31 -7.99
CA ASP A 443 -28.92 11.28 -7.13
C ASP A 443 -27.72 11.98 -7.78
N TYR A 444 -27.83 12.37 -9.08
CA TYR A 444 -26.80 13.03 -9.87
C TYR A 444 -27.35 14.30 -10.55
N PRO A 445 -27.77 15.32 -9.79
CA PRO A 445 -28.46 16.49 -10.33
C PRO A 445 -27.60 17.34 -11.28
N GLY A 446 -26.27 17.27 -11.14
CA GLY A 446 -25.30 17.98 -12.00
C GLY A 446 -24.78 17.15 -13.18
N MET A 447 -25.24 15.89 -13.35
CA MET A 447 -24.64 15.00 -14.33
C MET A 447 -25.69 14.27 -15.21
N GLN A 448 -25.54 14.41 -16.53
CA GLN A 448 -26.31 13.63 -17.51
C GLN A 448 -25.71 12.21 -17.65
N LEU A 449 -26.52 11.17 -17.35
CA LEU A 449 -26.12 9.79 -17.55
C LEU A 449 -26.52 9.31 -18.96
N VAL A 450 -25.53 8.85 -19.74
CA VAL A 450 -25.71 8.34 -21.10
C VAL A 450 -25.39 6.86 -21.14
N GLY A 451 -26.38 6.03 -21.43
CA GLY A 451 -26.21 4.58 -21.50
C GLY A 451 -25.69 4.10 -22.84
N ALA A 452 -24.59 3.35 -22.86
CA ALA A 452 -24.03 2.68 -24.01
C ALA A 452 -24.17 1.15 -23.86
N ALA A 453 -24.80 0.48 -24.84
CA ALA A 453 -24.84 -0.98 -24.89
C ALA A 453 -23.59 -1.54 -25.59
N TYR A 454 -23.13 -0.83 -26.61
CA TYR A 454 -21.95 -1.16 -27.39
C TYR A 454 -20.99 0.03 -27.48
N ILE A 455 -19.74 -0.26 -27.80
CA ILE A 455 -18.69 0.77 -27.98
C ILE A 455 -19.09 1.80 -29.05
N THR A 456 -19.83 1.41 -30.06
CA THR A 456 -20.37 2.32 -31.09
C THR A 456 -21.34 3.36 -30.53
N ASP A 457 -22.14 3.01 -29.52
CA ASP A 457 -23.05 3.94 -28.86
C ASP A 457 -22.26 5.02 -28.11
N ALA A 458 -21.23 4.57 -27.36
CA ALA A 458 -20.35 5.48 -26.64
C ALA A 458 -19.60 6.47 -27.56
N ILE A 459 -19.10 5.98 -28.71
CA ILE A 459 -18.44 6.84 -29.70
C ILE A 459 -19.43 7.82 -30.35
N ASN A 460 -20.67 7.40 -30.58
CA ASN A 460 -21.71 8.30 -31.10
C ASN A 460 -22.11 9.38 -30.09
N ALA A 461 -22.03 9.07 -28.78
CA ALA A 461 -22.25 10.07 -27.74
C ALA A 461 -21.22 11.23 -27.80
N LEU A 462 -19.99 11.00 -28.33
CA LEU A 462 -19.01 12.06 -28.57
C LEU A 462 -19.41 12.99 -29.72
N LYS A 463 -20.24 12.52 -30.67
CA LYS A 463 -20.65 13.30 -31.85
C LYS A 463 -21.81 14.24 -31.54
N SER A 464 -22.60 13.96 -30.51
CA SER A 464 -23.80 14.73 -30.15
C SER A 464 -23.53 16.03 -29.39
N ASP A 465 -22.28 16.33 -29.04
CA ASP A 465 -21.90 17.58 -28.35
C ASP A 465 -21.86 18.83 -29.26
N ARG A 466 -22.49 18.79 -30.45
CA ARG A 466 -22.53 19.88 -31.42
C ARG A 466 -23.93 20.40 -31.70
N LEU A 467 -24.83 20.38 -30.72
CA LEU A 467 -26.11 21.07 -30.82
C LEU A 467 -26.25 22.15 -29.77
#